data_dd9d319429e1ef5f5eed14a3d0de2b05
#
_entry.id   dd9d319429e1ef5f5eed14a3d0de2b05
#
_cell.length_a   1.000
_cell.length_b   1.000
_cell.length_c   1.000
_cell.angle_alpha   90.00
_cell.angle_beta   90.00
_cell.angle_gamma   90.00
#
_symmetry.space_group_name_H-M   'P 1'
#
loop_
_entity.id
_entity.type
_entity.pdbx_description
1 polymer ?
#
loop_
_entity_poly.entity_id
_entity_poly.type
_entity_poly.pdbx_seq_one_letter_code
_entity_poly.pdbx_strand_id
1 'polypeptide(L)' 'MKNRLRELRAAKEWSQGDLAHNLGVSRQTVNAIETEKYDPSLPLAFKVAKLFKKPIEEIFEA' A
#
# COMPACT_ATOMS: atom_id res chain seq x y z
N MET A 1 -1.20 -10.75 -5.00
CA MET A 1 -2.45 -10.28 -4.35
C MET A 1 -2.91 -8.98 -4.99
N LYS A 2 -4.14 -8.95 -5.45
CA LYS A 2 -4.71 -7.72 -6.02
C LYS A 2 -4.89 -6.68 -4.93
N ASN A 3 -4.71 -5.42 -5.29
CA ASN A 3 -4.88 -4.34 -4.33
C ASN A 3 -5.20 -3.02 -5.02
N ARG A 4 -5.67 -2.07 -4.24
CA ARG A 4 -6.02 -0.73 -4.70
C ARG A 4 -5.01 0.33 -4.23
N LEU A 5 -3.81 -0.09 -3.91
CA LEU A 5 -2.82 0.81 -3.32
C LEU A 5 -2.49 1.97 -4.24
N ARG A 6 -2.33 1.70 -5.54
CA ARG A 6 -2.06 2.76 -6.52
C ARG A 6 -3.18 3.78 -6.57
N GLU A 7 -4.44 3.32 -6.57
CA GLU A 7 -5.59 4.22 -6.60
C GLU A 7 -5.65 5.10 -5.36
N LEU A 8 -5.43 4.50 -4.19
CA LEU A 8 -5.46 5.24 -2.93
C LEU A 8 -4.34 6.26 -2.86
N ARG A 9 -3.16 5.88 -3.36
CA ARG A 9 -2.02 6.77 -3.43
C ARG A 9 -2.30 7.95 -4.36
N ALA A 10 -2.84 7.65 -5.54
CA ALA A 10 -3.15 8.68 -6.53
C ALA A 10 -4.21 9.66 -6.00
N ALA A 11 -5.18 9.18 -5.24
CA ALA A 11 -6.20 10.04 -4.65
C ALA A 11 -5.60 11.06 -3.67
N LYS A 12 -4.45 10.75 -3.08
CA LYS A 12 -3.74 11.67 -2.20
C LYS A 12 -2.67 12.47 -2.96
N GLU A 13 -2.55 12.25 -4.26
CA GLU A 13 -1.52 12.88 -5.10
C GLU A 13 -0.10 12.55 -4.62
N TRP A 14 0.08 11.35 -4.11
CA TRP A 14 1.38 10.87 -3.63
C TRP A 14 2.12 10.08 -4.71
N SER A 15 3.44 10.27 -4.76
CA SER A 15 4.33 9.38 -5.52
C SER A 15 4.50 8.07 -4.74
N GLN A 16 5.11 7.06 -5.39
CA GLN A 16 5.48 5.84 -4.67
C GLN A 16 6.44 6.15 -3.53
N GLY A 17 7.35 7.10 -3.74
CA GLY A 17 8.27 7.53 -2.69
C GLY A 17 7.56 8.15 -1.50
N ASP A 18 6.53 8.96 -1.76
CA ASP A 18 5.74 9.57 -0.69
C ASP A 18 5.05 8.49 0.15
N LEU A 19 4.43 7.52 -0.50
CA LEU A 19 3.76 6.43 0.20
C LEU A 19 4.77 5.60 1.00
N ALA A 20 5.92 5.29 0.40
CA ALA A 20 6.97 4.53 1.07
C ALA A 20 7.42 5.25 2.35
N HIS A 21 7.62 6.56 2.27
CA HIS A 21 7.99 7.36 3.42
C HIS A 21 6.95 7.26 4.54
N ASN A 22 5.68 7.38 4.17
CA ASN A 22 4.58 7.31 5.15
C ASN A 22 4.42 5.93 5.78
N LEU A 23 4.84 4.88 5.07
CA LEU A 23 4.77 3.50 5.58
C LEU A 23 6.05 3.07 6.29
N GLY A 24 7.13 3.82 6.13
CA GLY A 24 8.42 3.43 6.69
C GLY A 24 9.07 2.26 5.96
N VAL A 25 8.84 2.14 4.65
CA VAL A 25 9.42 1.08 3.82
C VAL A 25 10.11 1.70 2.62
N SER A 26 10.81 0.87 1.82
CA SER A 26 11.45 1.37 0.62
C SER A 26 10.45 1.59 -0.51
N ARG A 27 10.80 2.46 -1.45
CA ARG A 27 10.00 2.69 -2.65
C ARG A 27 9.85 1.40 -3.45
N GLN A 28 10.90 0.58 -3.48
CA GLN A 28 10.88 -0.70 -4.17
C GLN A 28 9.81 -1.63 -3.59
N THR A 29 9.63 -1.61 -2.27
CA THR A 29 8.61 -2.39 -1.59
C THR A 29 7.21 -1.94 -2.05
N VAL A 30 6.98 -0.64 -2.10
CA VAL A 30 5.69 -0.10 -2.58
C VAL A 30 5.43 -0.55 -4.01
N ASN A 31 6.43 -0.41 -4.88
CA ASN A 31 6.28 -0.82 -6.27
C ASN A 31 5.98 -2.32 -6.39
N ALA A 32 6.66 -3.15 -5.61
CA ALA A 32 6.45 -4.59 -5.64
C ALA A 32 5.04 -4.97 -5.19
N ILE A 33 4.49 -4.27 -4.21
CA ILE A 33 3.12 -4.49 -3.77
C ILE A 33 2.13 -4.06 -4.86
N GLU A 34 2.32 -2.87 -5.43
CA GLU A 34 1.41 -2.35 -6.45
C GLU A 34 1.40 -3.20 -7.71
N THR A 35 2.52 -3.82 -8.04
CA THR A 35 2.61 -4.69 -9.22
C THR A 35 2.30 -6.16 -8.91
N GLU A 36 1.83 -6.43 -7.70
CA GLU A 36 1.40 -7.76 -7.27
C GLU A 36 2.52 -8.80 -7.24
N LYS A 37 3.77 -8.36 -7.14
CA LYS A 37 4.94 -9.24 -7.05
C LYS A 37 5.28 -9.62 -5.62
N TYR A 38 4.73 -8.93 -4.65
CA TYR A 38 5.02 -9.11 -3.24
C TYR A 38 3.78 -8.80 -2.43
N ASP A 39 3.45 -9.69 -1.52
CA ASP A 39 2.33 -9.47 -0.59
C ASP A 39 2.87 -8.85 0.69
N PRO A 40 2.23 -7.80 1.22
CA PRO A 40 2.73 -7.18 2.44
C PRO A 40 2.58 -8.13 3.63
N SER A 41 3.49 -8.00 4.60
CA SER A 41 3.32 -8.67 5.88
C SER A 41 2.05 -8.16 6.54
N LEU A 42 1.53 -8.93 7.49
CA LEU A 42 0.33 -8.50 8.22
C LEU A 42 0.54 -7.15 8.94
N PRO A 43 1.68 -6.93 9.64
CA PRO A 43 1.91 -5.61 10.24
C PRO A 43 1.90 -4.48 9.22
N LEU A 44 2.47 -4.69 8.03
CA LEU A 44 2.47 -3.67 7.00
C LEU A 44 1.08 -3.43 6.45
N ALA A 45 0.30 -4.49 6.26
CA ALA A 45 -1.10 -4.37 5.81
C ALA A 45 -1.92 -3.54 6.81
N PHE A 46 -1.73 -3.74 8.10
CA PHE A 46 -2.39 -2.92 9.12
C PHE A 46 -1.97 -1.45 9.04
N LYS A 47 -0.69 -1.18 8.78
CA LYS A 47 -0.21 0.19 8.61
C LYS A 47 -0.90 0.86 7.42
N VAL A 48 -1.01 0.14 6.32
CA VAL A 48 -1.69 0.65 5.12
C VAL A 48 -3.15 0.97 5.43
N ALA A 49 -3.83 0.05 6.11
CA ALA A 49 -5.23 0.24 6.48
C ALA A 49 -5.42 1.49 7.35
N LYS A 50 -4.56 1.68 8.33
CA LYS A 50 -4.62 2.86 9.21
C LYS A 50 -4.33 4.14 8.45
N LEU A 51 -3.35 4.10 7.55
CA LEU A 51 -2.94 5.27 6.78
C LEU A 51 -4.09 5.78 5.89
N PHE A 52 -4.79 4.87 5.24
CA PHE A 52 -5.88 5.22 4.35
C PHE A 52 -7.26 5.17 5.02
N LYS A 53 -7.30 4.80 6.30
CA LYS A 53 -8.53 4.74 7.09
C LYS A 53 -9.59 3.86 6.43
N LYS A 54 -9.17 2.70 5.97
CA LYS A 54 -10.03 1.71 5.33
C LYS A 54 -9.72 0.32 5.88
N PRO A 55 -10.71 -0.58 5.89
CA PRO A 55 -10.45 -1.97 6.26
C PRO A 55 -9.49 -2.63 5.28
N ILE A 56 -8.72 -3.60 5.75
CA ILE A 56 -7.77 -4.33 4.90
C ILE A 56 -8.47 -4.92 3.68
N GLU A 57 -9.66 -5.46 3.86
CA GLU A 57 -10.42 -6.13 2.79
C GLU A 57 -10.84 -5.17 1.67
N GLU A 58 -10.89 -3.87 1.95
CA GLU A 58 -11.19 -2.89 0.91
C GLU A 58 -9.96 -2.48 0.12
N ILE A 59 -8.78 -2.80 0.63
CA ILE A 59 -7.50 -2.44 -0.01
C ILE A 59 -6.89 -3.63 -0.72
N PHE A 60 -6.90 -4.79 -0.08
CA PHE A 60 -6.28 -6.01 -0.60
C PHE A 60 -7.33 -7.07 -0.86
N GLU A 61 -7.20 -7.75 -1.99
CA GLU A 61 -8.06 -8.87 -2.36
C GLU A 61 -7.25 -10.16 -2.37
N ALA A 62 -7.78 -11.19 -1.76
CA ALA A 62 -7.14 -12.50 -1.75
C ALA A 62 -7.19 -13.18 -3.12
#